data_0d907b759ca117b359f32e6493a53dcf
#
_entry.id   0d907b759ca117b359f32e6493a53dcf
#
_cell.length_a   1.000
_cell.length_b   1.000
_cell.length_c   1.000
_cell.angle_alpha   90.00
_cell.angle_beta   90.00
_cell.angle_gamma   90.00
#
_symmetry.space_group_name_H-M   'P 1'
#
loop_
_entity.id
_entity.type
_entity.pdbx_description
1 polymer ?
#
loop_
_entity_poly.entity_id
_entity_poly.type
_entity_poly.pdbx_seq_one_letter_code
_entity_poly.pdbx_strand_id
1 'polypeptide(L)'
;MKSIILIAFIIIGCSQNLPVQTEILNSKKNYIKNIQSGLDVLLSEKMELIKGKTIGLVTNNSGLDNKGIPNYKQLMNHKDVNLKVIFSPEHGLFGEAADGEKVSYDQIKSFPKVISLYGENRKPTIEQLSGIDLIVYDIQD
;
A
#
# COMPACT_ATOMS: atom_id res chain seq x y z
N MET A 1 73.04 -27.96 -24.04
CA MET A 1 72.03 -26.90 -24.03
C MET A 1 70.66 -27.57 -23.99
N LYS A 2 69.93 -27.49 -22.86
CA LYS A 2 68.60 -28.11 -22.68
C LYS A 2 67.56 -27.03 -22.89
N SER A 3 66.77 -27.16 -23.95
CA SER A 3 65.62 -26.29 -24.22
C SER A 3 64.47 -26.64 -23.29
N ILE A 4 64.05 -25.68 -22.47
CA ILE A 4 62.86 -25.76 -21.63
C ILE A 4 61.67 -25.25 -22.46
N ILE A 5 60.73 -26.15 -22.77
CA ILE A 5 59.47 -25.79 -23.41
C ILE A 5 58.48 -25.43 -22.30
N LEU A 6 58.14 -24.13 -22.23
CA LEU A 6 57.14 -23.63 -21.29
C LEU A 6 55.75 -23.79 -21.96
N ILE A 7 54.94 -24.76 -21.47
CA ILE A 7 53.58 -24.92 -21.95
C ILE A 7 52.69 -24.03 -21.03
N ALA A 8 52.19 -22.92 -21.62
CA ALA A 8 51.20 -22.06 -20.96
C ALA A 8 49.81 -22.68 -21.16
N PHE A 9 49.20 -23.17 -20.09
CA PHE A 9 47.79 -23.51 -20.06
C PHE A 9 46.96 -22.24 -19.97
N ILE A 10 46.31 -21.89 -21.07
CA ILE A 10 45.27 -20.85 -21.07
C ILE A 10 44.00 -21.51 -20.56
N ILE A 11 43.61 -21.26 -19.32
CA ILE A 11 42.32 -21.61 -18.77
C ILE A 11 41.30 -20.59 -19.32
N ILE A 12 40.60 -20.96 -20.38
CA ILE A 12 39.44 -20.20 -20.85
C ILE A 12 38.33 -20.47 -19.85
N GLY A 13 38.17 -19.61 -18.86
CA GLY A 13 37.03 -19.59 -17.97
C GLY A 13 35.77 -19.26 -18.77
N CYS A 14 35.02 -20.28 -19.18
CA CYS A 14 33.71 -20.11 -19.74
C CYS A 14 32.76 -19.66 -18.64
N SER A 15 32.62 -18.34 -18.47
CA SER A 15 31.57 -17.75 -17.65
C SER A 15 30.23 -17.99 -18.35
N GLN A 16 29.62 -19.15 -18.09
CA GLN A 16 28.23 -19.38 -18.48
C GLN A 16 27.34 -18.54 -17.58
N ASN A 17 27.11 -17.30 -17.96
CA ASN A 17 25.98 -16.53 -17.48
C ASN A 17 24.73 -17.26 -17.94
N LEU A 18 24.09 -17.99 -17.01
CA LEU A 18 22.87 -18.73 -17.26
C LEU A 18 21.75 -17.72 -17.62
N PRO A 19 21.30 -17.65 -18.88
CA PRO A 19 20.26 -16.71 -19.30
C PRO A 19 18.92 -16.95 -18.60
N VAL A 20 18.72 -18.17 -18.09
CA VAL A 20 17.49 -18.61 -17.42
C VAL A 20 17.18 -17.82 -16.14
N GLN A 21 18.19 -17.48 -15.32
CA GLN A 21 17.94 -16.73 -14.08
C GLN A 21 17.51 -15.29 -14.34
N THR A 22 18.06 -14.66 -15.37
CA THR A 22 17.72 -13.28 -15.75
C THR A 22 16.29 -13.20 -16.32
N GLU A 23 15.87 -14.18 -17.11
CA GLU A 23 14.49 -14.25 -17.61
C GLU A 23 13.48 -14.50 -16.51
N ILE A 24 13.79 -15.38 -15.53
CA ILE A 24 12.91 -15.63 -14.39
C ILE A 24 12.78 -14.38 -13.52
N LEU A 25 13.88 -13.66 -13.25
CA LEU A 25 13.85 -12.43 -12.48
C LEU A 25 13.08 -11.33 -13.21
N ASN A 26 13.25 -11.20 -14.52
CA ASN A 26 12.51 -10.22 -15.32
C ASN A 26 11.03 -10.58 -15.44
N SER A 27 10.68 -11.86 -15.58
CA SER A 27 9.29 -12.30 -15.60
C SER A 27 8.60 -12.08 -14.25
N LYS A 28 9.25 -12.37 -13.12
CA LYS A 28 8.74 -12.05 -11.77
C LYS A 28 8.58 -10.55 -11.57
N LYS A 29 9.55 -9.73 -11.99
CA LYS A 29 9.47 -8.27 -11.90
C LYS A 29 8.33 -7.69 -12.74
N ASN A 30 8.10 -8.23 -13.95
CA ASN A 30 6.97 -7.84 -14.79
C ASN A 30 5.62 -8.32 -14.24
N TYR A 31 5.58 -9.51 -13.62
CA TYR A 31 4.38 -10.03 -12.99
C TYR A 31 3.95 -9.16 -11.80
N ILE A 32 4.89 -8.81 -10.92
CA ILE A 32 4.63 -7.92 -9.77
C ILE A 32 4.20 -6.52 -10.23
N LYS A 33 4.74 -6.01 -11.35
CA LYS A 33 4.39 -4.70 -11.90
C LYS A 33 2.93 -4.62 -12.39
N ASN A 34 2.31 -5.76 -12.69
CA ASN A 34 0.93 -5.84 -13.19
C ASN A 34 -0.09 -6.17 -12.10
N ILE A 35 0.33 -6.38 -10.84
CA ILE A 35 -0.59 -6.58 -9.74
C ILE A 35 -1.11 -5.20 -9.32
N GLN A 36 -2.43 -5.03 -9.40
CA GLN A 36 -3.14 -3.85 -8.91
C GLN A 36 -3.79 -4.18 -7.56
N SER A 37 -3.68 -3.27 -6.61
CA SER A 37 -4.46 -3.36 -5.38
C SER A 37 -5.93 -3.03 -5.67
N GLY A 38 -6.84 -3.33 -4.73
CA GLY A 38 -8.23 -2.92 -4.85
C GLY A 38 -8.37 -1.40 -4.98
N LEU A 39 -7.51 -0.64 -4.30
CA LEU A 39 -7.43 0.82 -4.42
C LEU A 39 -7.00 1.25 -5.82
N ASP A 40 -5.98 0.61 -6.41
CA ASP A 40 -5.52 0.95 -7.78
C ASP A 40 -6.67 0.76 -8.78
N VAL A 41 -7.40 -0.34 -8.68
CA VAL A 41 -8.58 -0.63 -9.53
C VAL A 41 -9.70 0.38 -9.28
N LEU A 42 -9.98 0.71 -8.02
CA LEU A 42 -10.99 1.71 -7.66
C LEU A 42 -10.70 3.06 -8.31
N LEU A 43 -9.47 3.52 -8.22
CA LEU A 43 -9.07 4.85 -8.71
C LEU A 43 -8.87 4.89 -10.23
N SER A 44 -8.47 3.80 -10.88
CA SER A 44 -8.22 3.77 -12.33
C SER A 44 -9.43 3.34 -13.17
N GLU A 45 -10.26 2.41 -12.66
CA GLU A 45 -11.30 1.76 -13.45
C GLU A 45 -12.70 1.91 -12.88
N LYS A 46 -12.84 2.27 -11.58
CA LYS A 46 -14.12 2.26 -10.86
C LYS A 46 -14.40 3.56 -10.13
N MET A 47 -13.82 4.66 -10.58
CA MET A 47 -14.02 5.99 -9.98
C MET A 47 -15.49 6.42 -9.90
N GLU A 48 -16.33 5.93 -10.80
CA GLU A 48 -17.77 6.21 -10.81
C GLU A 48 -18.47 5.79 -9.52
N LEU A 49 -17.89 4.80 -8.78
CA LEU A 49 -18.46 4.34 -7.52
C LEU A 49 -18.33 5.37 -6.38
N ILE A 50 -17.28 6.19 -6.40
CA ILE A 50 -16.95 7.13 -5.31
C ILE A 50 -16.94 8.60 -5.71
N LYS A 51 -16.97 8.90 -7.01
CA LYS A 51 -16.95 10.26 -7.54
C LYS A 51 -18.11 11.10 -7.02
N GLY A 52 -17.80 12.26 -6.46
CA GLY A 52 -18.78 13.21 -5.91
C GLY A 52 -19.45 12.75 -4.63
N LYS A 53 -19.04 11.62 -4.04
CA LYS A 53 -19.59 11.12 -2.78
C LYS A 53 -18.75 11.55 -1.60
N THR A 54 -19.39 11.74 -0.46
CA THR A 54 -18.75 11.87 0.84
C THR A 54 -18.48 10.48 1.38
N ILE A 55 -17.21 10.11 1.54
CA ILE A 55 -16.82 8.77 1.95
C ILE A 55 -16.24 8.72 3.36
N GLY A 56 -16.50 7.61 4.04
CA GLY A 56 -15.74 7.14 5.20
C GLY A 56 -14.82 6.02 4.77
N LEU A 57 -13.59 6.01 5.22
CA LEU A 57 -12.62 4.96 4.93
C LEU A 57 -12.35 4.13 6.18
N VAL A 58 -12.54 2.82 6.10
CA VAL A 58 -12.09 1.87 7.13
C VAL A 58 -10.75 1.32 6.68
N THR A 59 -9.68 1.63 7.41
CA THR A 59 -8.32 1.24 7.04
C THR A 59 -7.37 1.25 8.23
N ASN A 60 -6.21 0.67 8.04
CA ASN A 60 -5.06 0.70 8.94
C ASN A 60 -3.77 0.94 8.13
N ASN A 61 -2.62 0.73 8.75
CA ASN A 61 -1.30 0.90 8.13
C ASN A 61 -1.00 -0.07 6.97
N SER A 62 -1.78 -1.15 6.81
CA SER A 62 -1.61 -2.13 5.73
C SER A 62 -2.28 -1.70 4.41
N GLY A 63 -3.22 -0.73 4.45
CA GLY A 63 -3.92 -0.23 3.28
C GLY A 63 -3.03 0.60 2.37
N LEU A 64 -2.30 -0.06 1.48
CA LEU A 64 -1.32 0.56 0.57
C LEU A 64 -1.68 0.27 -0.89
N ASP A 65 -1.32 1.20 -1.78
CA ASP A 65 -1.34 0.94 -3.21
C ASP A 65 -0.13 0.08 -3.66
N ASN A 66 -0.05 -0.24 -4.95
CA ASN A 66 1.04 -1.04 -5.53
C ASN A 66 2.42 -0.35 -5.47
N LYS A 67 2.48 0.93 -5.05
CA LYS A 67 3.71 1.71 -4.85
C LYS A 67 4.05 1.90 -3.37
N GLY A 68 3.24 1.34 -2.47
CA GLY A 68 3.38 1.52 -1.02
C GLY A 68 2.87 2.86 -0.52
N ILE A 69 2.02 3.56 -1.28
CA ILE A 69 1.41 4.82 -0.84
C ILE A 69 0.12 4.49 -0.07
N PRO A 70 -0.06 5.04 1.16
CA PRO A 70 -1.26 4.81 1.94
C PRO A 70 -2.54 5.22 1.20
N ASN A 71 -3.57 4.38 1.27
CA ASN A 71 -4.86 4.57 0.63
C ASN A 71 -5.54 5.89 1.02
N TYR A 72 -5.48 6.27 2.30
CA TYR A 72 -6.04 7.53 2.77
C TYR A 72 -5.39 8.75 2.11
N LYS A 73 -4.06 8.70 1.83
CA LYS A 73 -3.36 9.79 1.12
C LYS A 73 -3.81 9.91 -0.32
N GLN A 74 -4.02 8.78 -1.00
CA GLN A 74 -4.54 8.75 -2.36
C GLN A 74 -5.94 9.35 -2.42
N LEU A 75 -6.84 8.90 -1.53
CA LEU A 75 -8.23 9.34 -1.51
C LEU A 75 -8.40 10.81 -1.09
N MET A 76 -7.68 11.27 -0.05
CA MET A 76 -7.78 12.66 0.40
C MET A 76 -7.22 13.67 -0.62
N ASN A 77 -6.25 13.27 -1.43
CA ASN A 77 -5.65 14.13 -2.45
C ASN A 77 -6.37 14.05 -3.81
N HIS A 78 -7.35 13.14 -3.95
CA HIS A 78 -8.07 13.00 -5.21
C HIS A 78 -9.16 14.07 -5.34
N LYS A 79 -9.10 14.87 -6.40
CA LYS A 79 -9.99 16.04 -6.61
C LYS A 79 -11.50 15.73 -6.65
N ASP A 80 -11.86 14.50 -7.04
CA ASP A 80 -13.26 14.07 -7.20
C ASP A 80 -13.76 13.25 -5.99
N VAL A 81 -12.97 13.15 -4.91
CA VAL A 81 -13.29 12.37 -3.71
C VAL A 81 -13.36 13.30 -2.49
N ASN A 82 -14.41 13.17 -1.70
CA ASN A 82 -14.54 13.84 -0.41
C ASN A 82 -14.34 12.83 0.73
N LEU A 83 -13.09 12.62 1.17
CA LEU A 83 -12.79 11.78 2.32
C LEU A 83 -13.07 12.54 3.61
N LYS A 84 -14.20 12.25 4.27
CA LYS A 84 -14.68 12.95 5.46
C LYS A 84 -14.09 12.40 6.77
N VAL A 85 -13.97 11.09 6.88
CA VAL A 85 -13.56 10.41 8.11
C VAL A 85 -12.81 9.13 7.79
N ILE A 86 -11.84 8.81 8.65
CA ILE A 86 -11.13 7.54 8.64
C ILE A 86 -11.49 6.78 9.92
N PHE A 87 -11.97 5.57 9.78
CA PHE A 87 -12.18 4.62 10.86
C PHE A 87 -10.99 3.66 10.90
N SER A 88 -10.24 3.68 11.99
CA SER A 88 -9.07 2.83 12.14
C SER A 88 -9.33 1.74 13.18
N PRO A 89 -9.54 0.50 12.76
CA PRO A 89 -9.50 -0.66 13.66
C PRO A 89 -8.06 -0.90 14.08
N GLU A 90 -7.83 -1.78 15.00
CA GLU A 90 -6.55 -2.29 15.54
C GLU A 90 -5.27 -1.52 15.15
N HIS A 91 -4.31 -1.43 16.05
CA HIS A 91 -2.96 -0.84 15.86
C HIS A 91 -2.89 0.61 15.31
N GLY A 92 -4.05 1.26 15.10
CA GLY A 92 -4.10 2.65 14.62
C GLY A 92 -3.76 2.80 13.11
N LEU A 93 -3.98 4.01 12.60
CA LEU A 93 -3.79 4.34 11.18
C LEU A 93 -2.32 4.23 10.74
N PHE A 94 -1.38 4.47 11.63
CA PHE A 94 0.06 4.47 11.30
C PHE A 94 0.81 3.24 11.81
N GLY A 95 0.13 2.30 12.48
CA GLY A 95 0.78 1.11 13.02
C GLY A 95 1.71 1.36 14.22
N GLU A 96 1.74 2.59 14.74
CA GLU A 96 2.65 2.99 15.82
C GLU A 96 2.03 2.90 17.22
N ALA A 97 0.73 2.68 17.30
CA ALA A 97 0.05 2.57 18.58
C ALA A 97 0.29 1.17 19.19
N ALA A 98 1.12 1.10 20.21
CA ALA A 98 1.06 -0.01 21.14
C ALA A 98 -0.35 -0.07 21.75
N ASP A 99 -0.81 -1.26 22.14
CA ASP A 99 -2.14 -1.51 22.70
C ASP A 99 -2.57 -0.40 23.66
N GLY A 100 -3.59 0.38 23.27
CA GLY A 100 -4.23 1.39 24.11
C GLY A 100 -3.71 2.82 23.99
N GLU A 101 -2.74 3.14 23.18
CA GLU A 101 -2.25 4.49 22.98
C GLU A 101 -3.15 5.31 22.03
N LYS A 102 -3.68 6.44 22.54
CA LYS A 102 -4.46 7.39 21.74
C LYS A 102 -3.52 8.26 20.92
N VAL A 103 -3.38 7.98 19.63
CA VAL A 103 -2.67 8.88 18.73
C VAL A 103 -3.57 10.07 18.38
N SER A 104 -3.11 11.29 18.68
CA SER A 104 -3.84 12.51 18.36
C SER A 104 -3.50 12.97 16.93
N TYR A 105 -4.49 12.91 16.03
CA TYR A 105 -4.36 13.33 14.63
C TYR A 105 -4.80 14.79 14.40
N ASP A 106 -5.16 15.51 15.46
CA ASP A 106 -5.81 16.83 15.41
C ASP A 106 -4.88 18.00 14.97
N GLN A 107 -3.61 17.73 14.72
CA GLN A 107 -2.63 18.80 14.43
C GLN A 107 -2.54 19.19 12.94
N ILE A 108 -3.18 18.45 12.01
CA ILE A 108 -3.13 18.76 10.58
C ILE A 108 -4.48 19.35 10.16
N LYS A 109 -4.54 20.67 9.96
CA LYS A 109 -5.78 21.43 9.65
C LYS A 109 -6.63 20.92 8.47
N SER A 110 -6.11 20.05 7.62
CA SER A 110 -6.81 19.50 6.44
C SER A 110 -6.90 17.98 6.46
N PHE A 111 -6.51 17.33 7.57
CA PHE A 111 -6.55 15.88 7.65
C PHE A 111 -7.97 15.40 8.04
N PRO A 112 -8.51 14.34 7.42
CA PRO A 112 -9.78 13.77 7.79
C PRO A 112 -9.79 13.35 9.26
N LYS A 113 -10.93 13.50 9.95
CA LYS A 113 -11.06 13.03 11.32
C LYS A 113 -10.77 11.53 11.39
N VAL A 114 -9.87 11.12 12.30
CA VAL A 114 -9.58 9.70 12.55
C VAL A 114 -10.35 9.26 13.78
N ILE A 115 -11.07 8.15 13.67
CA ILE A 115 -11.86 7.54 14.74
C ILE A 115 -11.33 6.12 14.95
N SER A 116 -10.80 5.87 16.15
CA SER A 116 -10.38 4.52 16.51
C SER A 116 -11.61 3.62 16.75
N LEU A 117 -11.60 2.46 16.12
CA LEU A 117 -12.57 1.37 16.32
C LEU A 117 -11.97 0.24 17.19
N TYR A 118 -11.08 0.59 18.10
CA TYR A 118 -10.42 -0.35 19.00
C TYR A 118 -10.93 -0.21 20.45
N GLY A 119 -10.86 -1.29 21.22
CA GLY A 119 -11.30 -1.29 22.61
C GLY A 119 -12.81 -1.32 22.77
N GLU A 120 -13.38 -0.34 23.47
CA GLU A 120 -14.82 -0.27 23.73
C GLU A 120 -15.66 0.11 22.50
N ASN A 121 -15.10 0.87 21.57
CA ASN A 121 -15.78 1.40 20.38
C ASN A 121 -15.49 0.58 19.12
N ARG A 122 -15.94 -0.66 19.07
CA ARG A 122 -15.67 -1.57 17.93
C ARG A 122 -16.49 -1.31 16.66
N LYS A 123 -17.37 -0.31 16.69
CA LYS A 123 -18.20 0.09 15.55
C LYS A 123 -18.45 1.59 15.58
N PRO A 124 -18.61 2.23 14.40
CA PRO A 124 -19.00 3.64 14.33
C PRO A 124 -20.36 3.89 14.96
N THR A 125 -20.57 5.04 15.58
CA THR A 125 -21.89 5.50 16.01
C THR A 125 -22.67 6.09 14.82
N ILE A 126 -23.99 6.27 15.00
CA ILE A 126 -24.84 6.89 13.99
C ILE A 126 -24.39 8.32 13.69
N GLU A 127 -23.99 9.07 14.71
CA GLU A 127 -23.48 10.43 14.58
C GLU A 127 -22.18 10.47 13.78
N GLN A 128 -21.29 9.50 13.98
CA GLN A 128 -20.03 9.38 13.25
C GLN A 128 -20.23 9.01 11.77
N LEU A 129 -21.34 8.35 11.46
CA LEU A 129 -21.75 8.00 10.09
C LEU A 129 -22.58 9.09 9.41
N SER A 130 -23.01 10.12 10.15
CA SER A 130 -23.86 11.19 9.60
C SER A 130 -23.18 11.92 8.44
N GLY A 131 -23.91 12.06 7.33
CA GLY A 131 -23.43 12.72 6.11
C GLY A 131 -22.29 11.99 5.40
N ILE A 132 -22.23 10.68 5.54
CA ILE A 132 -21.38 9.77 4.75
C ILE A 132 -22.30 9.05 3.77
N ASP A 133 -21.97 9.12 2.48
CA ASP A 133 -22.74 8.47 1.41
C ASP A 133 -22.30 7.02 1.21
N LEU A 134 -21.01 6.72 1.50
CA LEU A 134 -20.41 5.43 1.23
C LEU A 134 -19.26 5.13 2.20
N ILE A 135 -19.16 3.89 2.63
CA ILE A 135 -18.00 3.37 3.34
C ILE A 135 -17.13 2.56 2.37
N VAL A 136 -15.85 2.94 2.30
CA VAL A 136 -14.81 2.14 1.65
C VAL A 136 -14.09 1.36 2.73
N TYR A 137 -13.97 0.06 2.55
CA TYR A 137 -13.23 -0.83 3.44
C TYR A 137 -12.00 -1.34 2.69
N ASP A 138 -10.81 -0.97 3.15
CA ASP A 138 -9.53 -1.37 2.55
C ASP A 138 -8.49 -1.64 3.63
N ILE A 139 -8.43 -2.88 4.06
CA ILE A 139 -7.45 -3.43 5.00
C ILE A 139 -6.84 -4.64 4.32
N GLN A 140 -5.53 -4.68 4.28
CA GLN A 140 -4.75 -5.80 3.77
C GLN A 140 -4.09 -6.48 4.97
N ASP A 141 -4.39 -7.74 5.19
CA ASP A 141 -3.89 -8.54 6.30
C ASP A 141 -2.85 -9.55 5.81
#